data_6299df5150a419cc6ee9bf4ba3c7191e
#
_entry.id   6299df5150a419cc6ee9bf4ba3c7191e
#
_cell.length_a   1.000
_cell.length_b   1.000
_cell.length_c   1.000
_cell.angle_alpha   90.00
_cell.angle_beta   90.00
_cell.angle_gamma   90.00
#
_symmetry.space_group_name_H-M   'P 1'
#
loop_
_entity.id
_entity.type
_entity.pdbx_description
1 polymer ?
#
loop_
_entity_poly.entity_id
_entity_poly.type
_entity_poly.pdbx_seq_one_letter_code
_entity_poly.pdbx_strand_id
1 'polypeptide(L)'
;MIVWRRRLPSMTLVTAILDLGRGEIASWGRRPYALYTTGLAQLLSRYRDVPVIVHVTAEDEPLVWRTRRRDNTRVVPTTRATLGALPWHGRVDAIRTSPSWADRAEWLRESPQRLLDGYLALVLAKLRWLCDAATANPFGTERFVWMDGGLPRNPSYARLSRRGFVRGLDVERFRVLSVPYTTNEEIHGFDRRACAQYCGTEFVSWIVRGGLFGGTGAAVAEVSELYDALLDDTLAHGHLGTEETLLTILAHRHPTLFQRHCLEGNR
;
A
#
# COMPACT_ATOMS: atom_id res chain seq x y z
N MET A 1 4.22 -43.62 -5.34
CA MET A 1 3.41 -42.44 -5.68
C MET A 1 4.16 -41.19 -5.18
N ILE A 2 4.92 -40.54 -6.08
CA ILE A 2 5.74 -39.35 -5.74
C ILE A 2 4.77 -38.17 -5.65
N VAL A 3 4.43 -37.77 -4.45
CA VAL A 3 3.68 -36.52 -4.23
C VAL A 3 4.63 -35.37 -4.50
N TRP A 4 4.55 -34.78 -5.67
CA TRP A 4 5.21 -33.51 -6.00
C TRP A 4 4.65 -32.45 -5.06
N ARG A 5 5.36 -32.16 -3.97
CA ARG A 5 5.13 -30.94 -3.20
C ARG A 5 5.49 -29.78 -4.14
N ARG A 6 4.49 -29.17 -4.80
CA ARG A 6 4.69 -27.91 -5.50
C ARG A 6 5.38 -26.96 -4.51
N ARG A 7 6.61 -26.57 -4.82
CA ARG A 7 7.29 -25.51 -4.08
C ARG A 7 6.40 -24.28 -4.16
N LEU A 8 6.19 -23.63 -3.03
CA LEU A 8 5.53 -22.32 -3.04
C LEU A 8 6.38 -21.38 -3.91
N PRO A 9 5.76 -20.55 -4.77
CA PRO A 9 6.50 -19.61 -5.59
C PRO A 9 7.36 -18.72 -4.69
N SER A 10 8.57 -18.44 -5.15
CA SER A 10 9.47 -17.55 -4.43
C SER A 10 8.94 -16.13 -4.46
N MET A 11 8.93 -15.44 -3.32
CA MET A 11 8.43 -14.07 -3.25
C MET A 11 9.31 -13.17 -2.40
N THR A 12 9.39 -11.90 -2.75
CA THR A 12 9.94 -10.82 -1.93
C THR A 12 8.81 -10.01 -1.32
N LEU A 13 8.85 -9.84 -0.01
CA LEU A 13 7.96 -8.94 0.71
C LEU A 13 8.56 -7.53 0.72
N VAL A 14 7.72 -6.50 0.49
CA VAL A 14 8.11 -5.10 0.62
C VAL A 14 7.22 -4.45 1.67
N THR A 15 7.80 -3.70 2.59
CA THR A 15 7.08 -3.04 3.68
C THR A 15 7.76 -1.75 4.10
N ALA A 16 7.02 -0.89 4.77
CA ALA A 16 7.56 0.35 5.35
C ALA A 16 6.89 0.68 6.69
N ILE A 17 7.65 1.37 7.55
CA ILE A 17 7.10 2.20 8.65
C ILE A 17 7.92 3.48 8.75
N LEU A 18 7.24 4.60 8.97
CA LEU A 18 7.86 5.89 9.29
C LEU A 18 7.03 6.59 10.36
N ASP A 19 7.73 7.24 11.29
CA ASP A 19 7.06 8.10 12.25
C ASP A 19 6.75 9.46 11.60
N LEU A 20 5.50 9.66 11.27
CA LEU A 20 4.98 10.91 10.72
C LEU A 20 4.22 11.74 11.76
N GLY A 21 4.27 11.38 13.05
CA GLY A 21 3.56 12.09 14.12
C GLY A 21 2.11 11.67 14.29
N ARG A 22 1.71 10.49 13.79
CA ARG A 22 0.31 10.03 13.85
C ARG A 22 -0.22 9.86 15.28
N GLY A 23 0.66 9.63 16.24
CA GLY A 23 0.32 9.55 17.67
C GLY A 23 -0.19 10.86 18.26
N GLU A 24 0.06 11.98 17.61
CA GLU A 24 -0.34 13.31 18.04
C GLU A 24 -1.77 13.68 17.62
N ILE A 25 -2.35 12.95 16.64
CA ILE A 25 -3.70 13.21 16.13
C ILE A 25 -4.74 12.56 17.04
N ALA A 26 -5.41 13.38 17.86
CA ALA A 26 -6.39 12.92 18.84
C ALA A 26 -7.65 12.32 18.21
N SER A 27 -8.19 12.93 17.15
CA SER A 27 -9.41 12.55 16.45
C SER A 27 -9.34 11.15 15.82
N TRP A 28 -8.12 10.63 15.56
CA TRP A 28 -7.88 9.30 14.99
C TRP A 28 -7.34 8.29 16.02
N GLY A 29 -7.69 8.48 17.28
CA GLY A 29 -7.43 7.51 18.34
C GLY A 29 -5.97 7.41 18.75
N ARG A 30 -5.18 8.48 18.61
CA ARG A 30 -3.79 8.58 19.07
C ARG A 30 -3.02 7.27 18.86
N ARG A 31 -2.72 6.91 17.64
CA ARG A 31 -1.96 5.70 17.34
C ARG A 31 -0.47 5.95 17.53
N PRO A 32 0.10 5.66 18.71
CA PRO A 32 1.51 5.92 18.98
C PRO A 32 2.39 5.10 18.04
N TYR A 33 3.56 5.63 17.71
CA TYR A 33 4.48 4.97 16.78
C TYR A 33 4.89 3.56 17.23
N ALA A 34 4.92 3.32 18.55
CA ALA A 34 5.17 2.00 19.13
C ALA A 34 4.22 0.89 18.61
N LEU A 35 3.00 1.26 18.21
CA LEU A 35 2.09 0.29 17.58
C LEU A 35 2.58 -0.14 16.20
N TYR A 36 3.21 0.75 15.43
CA TYR A 36 3.75 0.43 14.11
C TYR A 36 5.03 -0.39 14.21
N THR A 37 5.93 -0.03 15.12
CA THR A 37 7.15 -0.81 15.37
C THR A 37 6.85 -2.22 15.88
N THR A 38 5.85 -2.36 16.77
CA THR A 38 5.36 -3.68 17.23
C THR A 38 4.77 -4.48 16.06
N GLY A 39 3.95 -3.85 15.21
CA GLY A 39 3.37 -4.49 14.03
C GLY A 39 4.44 -4.96 13.05
N LEU A 40 5.45 -4.12 12.78
CA LEU A 40 6.57 -4.50 11.93
C LEU A 40 7.35 -5.68 12.52
N ALA A 41 7.67 -5.67 13.80
CA ALA A 41 8.37 -6.78 14.44
C ALA A 41 7.60 -8.10 14.31
N GLN A 42 6.26 -8.07 14.49
CA GLN A 42 5.39 -9.22 14.27
C GLN A 42 5.39 -9.70 12.82
N LEU A 43 5.31 -8.76 11.84
CA LEU A 43 5.39 -9.06 10.42
C LEU A 43 6.70 -9.77 10.08
N LEU A 44 7.81 -9.16 10.46
CA LEU A 44 9.15 -9.66 10.18
C LEU A 44 9.41 -11.03 10.81
N SER A 45 8.94 -11.25 12.04
CA SER A 45 9.03 -12.54 12.72
C SER A 45 8.20 -13.63 12.04
N ARG A 46 6.96 -13.28 11.64
CA ARG A 46 6.04 -14.21 10.98
C ARG A 46 6.54 -14.70 9.62
N TYR A 47 7.22 -13.81 8.88
CA TYR A 47 7.74 -14.08 7.54
C TYR A 47 9.27 -14.23 7.53
N ARG A 48 9.90 -14.68 8.63
CA ARG A 48 11.36 -14.71 8.80
C ARG A 48 12.12 -15.45 7.69
N ASP A 49 11.49 -16.44 7.05
CA ASP A 49 12.09 -17.22 5.94
C ASP A 49 11.79 -16.64 4.55
N VAL A 50 11.01 -15.57 4.47
CA VAL A 50 10.67 -14.92 3.21
C VAL A 50 11.62 -13.74 3.00
N PRO A 51 12.26 -13.58 1.84
CA PRO A 51 13.00 -12.37 1.50
C PRO A 51 12.18 -11.11 1.72
N VAL A 52 12.79 -10.07 2.30
CA VAL A 52 12.09 -8.81 2.60
C VAL A 52 12.94 -7.59 2.28
N ILE A 53 12.30 -6.56 1.75
CA ILE A 53 12.82 -5.20 1.64
C ILE A 53 12.01 -4.32 2.59
N VAL A 54 12.71 -3.62 3.49
CA VAL A 54 12.08 -2.84 4.56
C VAL A 54 12.52 -1.38 4.44
N HIS A 55 11.55 -0.50 4.21
CA HIS A 55 11.76 0.95 4.22
C HIS A 55 11.54 1.47 5.64
N VAL A 56 12.62 1.93 6.29
CA VAL A 56 12.61 2.45 7.67
C VAL A 56 13.63 3.57 7.81
N THR A 57 13.51 4.35 8.89
CA THR A 57 14.56 5.29 9.25
C THR A 57 15.79 4.56 9.80
N ALA A 58 16.91 5.28 9.91
CA ALA A 58 18.14 4.73 10.50
C ALA A 58 17.94 4.33 11.98
N GLU A 59 17.08 5.06 12.69
CA GLU A 59 16.75 4.79 14.09
C GLU A 59 15.97 3.48 14.26
N ASP A 60 15.19 3.08 13.26
CA ASP A 60 14.39 1.85 13.28
C ASP A 60 15.13 0.63 12.70
N GLU A 61 16.24 0.83 12.01
CA GLU A 61 17.03 -0.28 11.44
C GLU A 61 17.40 -1.36 12.46
N PRO A 62 17.80 -1.04 13.72
CA PRO A 62 18.08 -2.05 14.74
C PRO A 62 16.87 -2.96 15.04
N LEU A 63 15.62 -2.47 14.90
CA LEU A 63 14.42 -3.29 15.04
C LEU A 63 14.38 -4.41 14.00
N VAL A 64 14.74 -4.09 12.76
CA VAL A 64 14.77 -5.06 11.67
C VAL A 64 15.78 -6.16 11.98
N TRP A 65 17.01 -5.79 12.36
CA TRP A 65 18.10 -6.74 12.60
C TRP A 65 17.92 -7.61 13.83
N ARG A 66 17.08 -7.23 14.78
CA ARG A 66 16.71 -8.10 15.92
C ARG A 66 15.92 -9.34 15.50
N THR A 67 15.23 -9.29 14.36
CA THR A 67 14.32 -10.35 13.91
C THR A 67 14.72 -11.00 12.59
N ARG A 68 15.61 -10.36 11.84
CA ARG A 68 15.93 -10.72 10.45
C ARG A 68 17.37 -11.12 10.24
N ARG A 69 17.59 -11.92 9.21
CA ARG A 69 18.91 -12.32 8.73
C ARG A 69 19.33 -11.46 7.55
N ARG A 70 20.64 -11.19 7.44
CA ARG A 70 21.18 -10.33 6.38
C ARG A 70 21.12 -10.95 4.99
N ASP A 71 21.10 -12.27 4.88
CA ASP A 71 21.04 -12.99 3.61
C ASP A 71 19.69 -12.89 2.89
N ASN A 72 18.61 -12.64 3.63
CA ASN A 72 17.27 -12.52 3.09
C ASN A 72 16.58 -11.19 3.44
N THR A 73 17.33 -10.15 3.76
CA THR A 73 16.79 -8.84 4.14
C THR A 73 17.60 -7.71 3.55
N ARG A 74 16.89 -6.72 3.00
CA ARG A 74 17.44 -5.41 2.62
C ARG A 74 16.72 -4.33 3.40
N VAL A 75 17.46 -3.44 4.03
CA VAL A 75 16.95 -2.21 4.63
C VAL A 75 17.23 -1.07 3.66
N VAL A 76 16.20 -0.29 3.40
CA VAL A 76 16.25 0.92 2.59
C VAL A 76 16.02 2.11 3.50
N PRO A 77 17.05 2.92 3.77
CA PRO A 77 16.90 4.12 4.57
C PRO A 77 15.87 5.06 3.94
N THR A 78 14.83 5.38 4.67
CA THR A 78 13.72 6.21 4.18
C THR A 78 13.38 7.24 5.24
N THR A 79 13.29 8.50 4.83
CA THR A 79 13.05 9.65 5.72
C THR A 79 11.94 10.54 5.17
N ARG A 80 11.51 11.54 5.94
CA ARG A 80 10.60 12.58 5.42
C ARG A 80 11.22 13.32 4.22
N ALA A 81 12.53 13.53 4.23
CA ALA A 81 13.22 14.18 3.10
C ALA A 81 13.14 13.34 1.82
N THR A 82 13.28 12.01 1.92
CA THR A 82 13.12 11.13 0.74
C THR A 82 11.68 11.12 0.22
N LEU A 83 10.67 11.26 1.10
CA LEU A 83 9.28 11.44 0.69
C LEU A 83 9.07 12.80 0.01
N GLY A 84 9.67 13.86 0.56
CA GLY A 84 9.63 15.22 -0.02
C GLY A 84 10.28 15.33 -1.39
N ALA A 85 11.23 14.44 -1.71
CA ALA A 85 11.91 14.38 -3.00
C ALA A 85 11.11 13.64 -4.10
N LEU A 86 9.95 13.04 -3.78
CA LEU A 86 9.11 12.38 -4.78
C LEU A 86 8.54 13.39 -5.79
N PRO A 87 8.51 13.04 -7.09
CA PRO A 87 8.16 13.99 -8.15
C PRO A 87 6.79 14.66 -7.98
N TRP A 88 5.85 13.96 -7.34
CA TRP A 88 4.48 14.43 -7.13
C TRP A 88 4.27 15.15 -5.79
N HIS A 89 5.24 15.12 -4.86
CA HIS A 89 5.06 15.60 -3.48
C HIS A 89 4.49 17.02 -3.41
N GLY A 90 5.07 17.97 -4.14
CA GLY A 90 4.62 19.36 -4.12
C GLY A 90 3.16 19.54 -4.60
N ARG A 91 2.74 18.76 -5.61
CA ARG A 91 1.34 18.78 -6.09
C ARG A 91 0.40 18.15 -5.07
N VAL A 92 0.78 17.04 -4.47
CA VAL A 92 0.02 16.39 -3.40
C VAL A 92 -0.15 17.34 -2.23
N ASP A 93 0.93 18.01 -1.81
CA ASP A 93 0.90 18.95 -0.69
C ASP A 93 0.01 20.15 -0.97
N ALA A 94 0.10 20.73 -2.16
CA ALA A 94 -0.76 21.84 -2.57
C ALA A 94 -2.26 21.47 -2.53
N ILE A 95 -2.63 20.27 -2.99
CA ILE A 95 -4.03 19.83 -2.98
C ILE A 95 -4.50 19.54 -1.56
N ARG A 96 -3.77 18.71 -0.76
CA ARG A 96 -4.20 18.32 0.59
C ARG A 96 -4.34 19.50 1.54
N THR A 97 -3.56 20.57 1.31
CA THR A 97 -3.61 21.77 2.15
C THR A 97 -4.70 22.75 1.72
N SER A 98 -5.31 22.55 0.55
CA SER A 98 -6.40 23.41 0.08
C SER A 98 -7.67 23.20 0.91
N PRO A 99 -8.42 24.29 1.22
CA PRO A 99 -9.71 24.18 1.90
C PRO A 99 -10.70 23.32 1.12
N SER A 100 -10.76 23.46 -0.19
CA SER A 100 -11.70 22.73 -1.07
C SER A 100 -11.52 21.20 -1.02
N TRP A 101 -10.31 20.71 -0.76
CA TRP A 101 -10.06 19.29 -0.57
C TRP A 101 -10.49 18.82 0.83
N ALA A 102 -10.15 19.59 1.86
CA ALA A 102 -10.50 19.27 3.25
C ALA A 102 -12.01 19.32 3.51
N ASP A 103 -12.74 20.15 2.77
CA ASP A 103 -14.19 20.33 2.93
C ASP A 103 -15.03 19.28 2.21
N ARG A 104 -14.40 18.33 1.49
CA ARG A 104 -15.12 17.21 0.85
C ARG A 104 -15.82 16.28 1.82
N ALA A 105 -15.27 16.12 3.02
CA ALA A 105 -15.89 15.37 4.11
C ALA A 105 -15.39 15.89 5.47
N GLU A 106 -16.26 15.90 6.47
CA GLU A 106 -15.93 16.38 7.81
C GLU A 106 -14.69 15.69 8.42
N TRP A 107 -14.60 14.37 8.28
CA TRP A 107 -13.48 13.60 8.79
C TRP A 107 -12.12 13.94 8.16
N LEU A 108 -12.10 14.46 6.92
CA LEU A 108 -10.86 14.83 6.24
C LEU A 108 -10.12 15.95 6.95
N ARG A 109 -10.85 16.92 7.51
CA ARG A 109 -10.26 18.10 8.19
C ARG A 109 -9.30 17.73 9.29
N GLU A 110 -9.60 16.67 10.02
CA GLU A 110 -8.82 16.18 11.13
C GLU A 110 -8.07 14.86 10.84
N SER A 111 -8.02 14.47 9.57
CA SER A 111 -7.41 13.21 9.17
C SER A 111 -5.88 13.27 9.08
N PRO A 112 -5.19 12.13 9.22
CA PRO A 112 -3.77 12.03 8.93
C PRO A 112 -3.41 12.50 7.52
N GLN A 113 -4.30 12.28 6.55
CA GLN A 113 -4.12 12.70 5.17
C GLN A 113 -3.98 14.23 5.07
N ARG A 114 -4.75 14.97 5.87
CA ARG A 114 -4.74 16.42 5.90
C ARG A 114 -3.62 17.00 6.77
N LEU A 115 -3.43 16.42 7.95
CA LEU A 115 -2.62 17.03 9.01
C LEU A 115 -1.15 16.63 8.95
N LEU A 116 -0.84 15.42 8.48
CA LEU A 116 0.54 14.91 8.50
C LEU A 116 1.24 15.16 7.17
N ASP A 117 2.29 15.95 7.23
CA ASP A 117 3.24 16.05 6.13
C ASP A 117 3.86 14.68 5.82
N GLY A 118 3.95 14.35 4.53
CA GLY A 118 4.49 13.08 4.05
C GLY A 118 3.52 11.89 4.14
N TYR A 119 2.34 11.98 4.79
CA TYR A 119 1.44 10.83 4.90
C TYR A 119 0.94 10.34 3.53
N LEU A 120 0.41 11.25 2.72
CA LEU A 120 -0.05 10.91 1.38
C LEU A 120 1.12 10.53 0.46
N ALA A 121 2.27 11.20 0.59
CA ALA A 121 3.47 10.83 -0.13
C ALA A 121 3.90 9.39 0.18
N LEU A 122 3.87 8.98 1.44
CA LEU A 122 4.20 7.61 1.87
C LEU A 122 3.24 6.58 1.26
N VAL A 123 1.91 6.80 1.38
CA VAL A 123 0.95 5.80 0.90
C VAL A 123 0.96 5.70 -0.63
N LEU A 124 1.13 6.82 -1.33
CA LEU A 124 1.24 6.85 -2.79
C LEU A 124 2.55 6.21 -3.30
N ALA A 125 3.62 6.21 -2.51
CA ALA A 125 4.90 5.61 -2.88
C ALA A 125 4.94 4.08 -2.79
N LYS A 126 3.98 3.43 -2.15
CA LYS A 126 3.97 1.98 -1.91
C LYS A 126 4.18 1.16 -3.18
N LEU A 127 3.46 1.49 -4.26
CA LEU A 127 3.57 0.76 -5.52
C LEU A 127 4.91 1.02 -6.21
N ARG A 128 5.42 2.25 -6.15
CA ARG A 128 6.75 2.57 -6.66
C ARG A 128 7.84 1.76 -5.95
N TRP A 129 7.82 1.70 -4.63
CA TRP A 129 8.77 0.89 -3.86
C TRP A 129 8.65 -0.60 -4.18
N LEU A 130 7.43 -1.07 -4.44
CA LEU A 130 7.23 -2.45 -4.90
C LEU A 130 7.84 -2.67 -6.30
N CYS A 131 7.69 -1.71 -7.21
CA CYS A 131 8.28 -1.76 -8.56
C CYS A 131 9.81 -1.67 -8.50
N ASP A 132 10.37 -0.78 -7.69
CA ASP A 132 11.81 -0.67 -7.47
C ASP A 132 12.40 -2.01 -6.96
N ALA A 133 11.67 -2.66 -6.03
CA ALA A 133 12.04 -3.97 -5.51
C ALA A 133 11.98 -5.06 -6.58
N ALA A 134 10.97 -5.03 -7.46
CA ALA A 134 10.83 -5.98 -8.58
C ALA A 134 11.93 -5.79 -9.63
N THR A 135 12.25 -4.55 -9.95
CA THR A 135 13.30 -4.19 -10.92
C THR A 135 14.69 -4.58 -10.41
N ALA A 136 15.00 -4.24 -9.16
CA ALA A 136 16.29 -4.58 -8.55
C ALA A 136 16.44 -6.08 -8.26
N ASN A 137 15.36 -6.74 -7.93
CA ASN A 137 15.24 -8.18 -7.61
C ASN A 137 16.44 -8.78 -6.88
N PRO A 138 16.85 -8.26 -5.71
CA PRO A 138 18.10 -8.63 -5.06
C PRO A 138 18.13 -10.07 -4.54
N PHE A 139 17.00 -10.75 -4.54
CA PHE A 139 16.86 -12.12 -4.05
C PHE A 139 16.48 -13.15 -5.14
N GLY A 140 16.37 -12.72 -6.41
CA GLY A 140 16.03 -13.59 -7.54
C GLY A 140 14.65 -14.24 -7.38
N THR A 141 13.65 -13.51 -6.86
CA THR A 141 12.30 -14.04 -6.66
C THR A 141 11.38 -13.70 -7.84
N GLU A 142 10.34 -14.50 -8.01
CA GLU A 142 9.40 -14.34 -9.13
C GLU A 142 8.26 -13.36 -8.81
N ARG A 143 7.97 -13.16 -7.52
CA ARG A 143 6.81 -12.39 -7.06
C ARG A 143 7.19 -11.34 -6.04
N PHE A 144 6.47 -10.25 -6.06
CA PHE A 144 6.69 -9.09 -5.19
C PHE A 144 5.37 -8.69 -4.55
N VAL A 145 5.40 -8.47 -3.24
CA VAL A 145 4.20 -8.23 -2.45
C VAL A 145 4.43 -7.07 -1.51
N TRP A 146 3.60 -6.06 -1.61
CA TRP A 146 3.48 -5.05 -0.58
C TRP A 146 2.65 -5.57 0.59
N MET A 147 3.11 -5.32 1.81
CA MET A 147 2.35 -5.58 3.02
C MET A 147 2.63 -4.48 4.05
N ASP A 148 1.59 -3.78 4.49
CA ASP A 148 1.75 -2.77 5.55
C ASP A 148 2.33 -3.36 6.82
N GLY A 149 3.32 -2.68 7.42
CA GLY A 149 3.99 -3.15 8.64
C GLY A 149 3.03 -3.37 9.82
N GLY A 150 1.92 -2.63 9.86
CA GLY A 150 0.87 -2.78 10.88
C GLY A 150 -0.16 -3.88 10.63
N LEU A 151 -0.14 -4.52 9.47
CA LEU A 151 -1.16 -5.46 9.03
C LEU A 151 -1.38 -6.67 9.96
N PRO A 152 -0.35 -7.31 10.54
CA PRO A 152 -0.54 -8.48 11.40
C PRO A 152 -1.39 -8.24 12.65
N ARG A 153 -1.58 -6.99 13.05
CA ARG A 153 -2.44 -6.62 14.18
C ARG A 153 -3.93 -6.68 13.87
N ASN A 154 -4.30 -6.66 12.58
CA ASN A 154 -5.69 -6.79 12.19
C ASN A 154 -6.08 -8.28 12.14
N PRO A 155 -7.08 -8.74 12.94
CA PRO A 155 -7.48 -10.14 13.00
C PRO A 155 -7.93 -10.70 11.64
N SER A 156 -8.53 -9.88 10.78
CA SER A 156 -8.95 -10.29 9.43
C SER A 156 -7.76 -10.69 8.56
N TYR A 157 -6.63 -10.01 8.69
CA TYR A 157 -5.40 -10.34 7.97
C TYR A 157 -4.54 -11.39 8.68
N ALA A 158 -4.69 -11.53 10.01
CA ALA A 158 -4.00 -12.58 10.76
C ALA A 158 -4.41 -13.99 10.28
N ARG A 159 -5.61 -14.12 9.70
CA ARG A 159 -6.12 -15.37 9.11
C ARG A 159 -5.56 -15.66 7.71
N LEU A 160 -4.97 -14.68 7.03
CA LEU A 160 -4.26 -14.89 5.77
C LEU A 160 -3.01 -15.72 6.08
N SER A 161 -3.17 -17.05 6.01
CA SER A 161 -2.02 -17.92 6.19
C SER A 161 -1.02 -17.66 5.07
N ARG A 162 0.29 -17.71 5.39
CA ARG A 162 1.37 -17.65 4.40
C ARG A 162 1.06 -18.52 3.16
N ARG A 163 0.56 -19.74 3.37
CA ARG A 163 0.22 -20.67 2.29
C ARG A 163 -0.98 -20.20 1.45
N GLY A 164 -2.02 -19.70 2.08
CA GLY A 164 -3.22 -19.23 1.35
C GLY A 164 -2.94 -18.00 0.52
N PHE A 165 -2.16 -17.05 1.07
CA PHE A 165 -1.77 -15.85 0.35
C PHE A 165 -0.84 -16.16 -0.82
N VAL A 166 0.25 -16.91 -0.58
CA VAL A 166 1.22 -17.27 -1.62
C VAL A 166 0.59 -18.13 -2.72
N ARG A 167 -0.30 -19.08 -2.37
CA ARG A 167 -1.05 -19.86 -3.39
C ARG A 167 -1.94 -18.98 -4.25
N GLY A 168 -2.50 -17.93 -3.67
CA GLY A 168 -3.31 -17.00 -4.42
C GLY A 168 -2.53 -16.05 -5.35
N LEU A 169 -1.21 -15.95 -5.17
CA LEU A 169 -0.31 -15.22 -6.08
C LEU A 169 0.14 -16.05 -7.30
N ASP A 170 -0.37 -17.28 -7.44
CA ASP A 170 -0.03 -18.18 -8.55
C ASP A 170 -0.75 -17.81 -9.85
N VAL A 171 -0.97 -16.53 -10.06
CA VAL A 171 -1.56 -15.95 -11.27
C VAL A 171 -0.66 -14.86 -11.81
N GLU A 172 -0.61 -14.72 -13.12
CA GLU A 172 0.16 -13.68 -13.82
C GLU A 172 -0.41 -12.27 -13.64
N ARG A 173 -1.52 -12.15 -12.93
CA ARG A 173 -2.23 -10.88 -12.69
C ARG A 173 -1.80 -10.21 -11.39
N PHE A 174 -1.93 -8.88 -11.36
CA PHE A 174 -1.74 -8.10 -10.15
C PHE A 174 -2.89 -8.32 -9.18
N ARG A 175 -2.58 -8.82 -7.98
CA ARG A 175 -3.57 -9.17 -6.97
C ARG A 175 -3.82 -8.02 -6.01
N VAL A 176 -5.09 -7.77 -5.75
CA VAL A 176 -5.55 -6.76 -4.77
C VAL A 176 -6.64 -7.34 -3.87
N LEU A 177 -6.72 -6.81 -2.65
CA LEU A 177 -7.85 -7.02 -1.77
C LEU A 177 -8.88 -5.91 -2.01
N SER A 178 -10.15 -6.22 -1.92
CA SER A 178 -11.23 -5.22 -2.04
C SER A 178 -12.29 -5.42 -0.96
N VAL A 179 -12.96 -4.32 -0.62
CA VAL A 179 -14.09 -4.29 0.32
C VAL A 179 -15.23 -3.47 -0.27
N PRO A 180 -16.49 -3.75 0.12
CA PRO A 180 -17.61 -2.87 -0.17
C PRO A 180 -17.36 -1.46 0.38
N TYR A 181 -17.80 -0.44 -0.32
CA TYR A 181 -17.64 0.96 0.08
C TYR A 181 -18.93 1.74 -0.11
N THR A 182 -19.44 2.32 0.97
CA THR A 182 -20.77 2.91 1.03
C THR A 182 -20.80 4.43 1.23
N THR A 183 -19.64 5.07 1.46
CA THR A 183 -19.57 6.53 1.57
C THR A 183 -20.01 7.19 0.27
N ASN A 184 -20.78 8.27 0.34
CA ASN A 184 -21.45 8.83 -0.84
C ASN A 184 -20.70 9.97 -1.53
N GLU A 185 -19.85 10.70 -0.81
CA GLU A 185 -19.30 11.98 -1.29
C GLU A 185 -17.85 11.89 -1.74
N GLU A 186 -17.05 10.99 -1.14
CA GLU A 186 -15.62 10.87 -1.39
C GLU A 186 -15.12 9.42 -1.24
N ILE A 187 -13.91 9.16 -1.75
CA ILE A 187 -13.16 7.92 -1.56
C ILE A 187 -11.76 8.29 -1.10
N HIS A 188 -11.50 8.24 0.21
CA HIS A 188 -10.23 8.62 0.84
C HIS A 188 -9.71 10.00 0.42
N GLY A 189 -10.63 10.99 0.36
CA GLY A 189 -10.34 12.34 -0.05
C GLY A 189 -10.51 12.61 -1.55
N PHE A 190 -10.66 11.59 -2.37
CA PHE A 190 -10.96 11.74 -3.80
C PHE A 190 -12.46 11.96 -4.00
N ASP A 191 -12.84 12.93 -4.83
CA ASP A 191 -14.24 13.13 -5.20
C ASP A 191 -14.82 11.86 -5.83
N ARG A 192 -15.98 11.41 -5.34
CA ARG A 192 -16.55 10.13 -5.76
C ARG A 192 -17.08 10.13 -7.17
N ARG A 193 -17.63 11.26 -7.63
CA ARG A 193 -18.11 11.39 -9.02
C ARG A 193 -16.93 11.36 -9.99
N ALA A 194 -15.90 12.12 -9.69
CA ALA A 194 -14.66 12.07 -10.46
C ALA A 194 -14.07 10.64 -10.45
N CYS A 195 -14.04 9.97 -9.30
CA CYS A 195 -13.57 8.59 -9.22
C CYS A 195 -14.40 7.65 -10.10
N ALA A 196 -15.74 7.79 -10.12
CA ALA A 196 -16.62 6.99 -10.97
C ALA A 196 -16.36 7.27 -12.47
N GLN A 197 -16.14 8.52 -12.84
CA GLN A 197 -15.75 8.89 -14.21
C GLN A 197 -14.42 8.26 -14.61
N TYR A 198 -13.42 8.32 -13.74
CA TYR A 198 -12.14 7.66 -13.95
C TYR A 198 -12.27 6.14 -14.05
N CYS A 199 -13.17 5.53 -13.29
CA CYS A 199 -13.47 4.11 -13.37
C CYS A 199 -14.26 3.69 -14.63
N GLY A 200 -14.87 4.62 -15.35
CA GLY A 200 -15.79 4.33 -16.45
C GLY A 200 -17.10 3.69 -15.97
N THR A 201 -17.58 4.05 -14.77
CA THR A 201 -18.82 3.53 -14.17
C THR A 201 -19.68 4.65 -13.59
N GLU A 202 -20.97 4.39 -13.42
CA GLU A 202 -21.88 5.37 -12.79
C GLU A 202 -21.62 5.49 -11.28
N PHE A 203 -21.21 4.41 -10.64
CA PHE A 203 -21.04 4.35 -9.19
C PHE A 203 -19.94 3.37 -8.75
N VAL A 204 -19.07 3.81 -7.84
CA VAL A 204 -18.04 2.96 -7.23
C VAL A 204 -18.61 2.33 -5.97
N SER A 205 -18.88 1.02 -6.01
CA SER A 205 -19.47 0.24 -4.91
C SER A 205 -18.46 -0.54 -4.06
N TRP A 206 -17.19 -0.56 -4.49
CA TRP A 206 -16.10 -1.24 -3.78
C TRP A 206 -14.79 -0.52 -4.02
N ILE A 207 -13.87 -0.69 -3.10
CA ILE A 207 -12.52 -0.13 -3.20
C ILE A 207 -11.46 -1.19 -2.94
N VAL A 208 -10.26 -0.95 -3.46
CA VAL A 208 -9.06 -1.71 -3.13
C VAL A 208 -8.56 -1.31 -1.73
N ARG A 209 -8.01 -2.28 -0.99
CA ARG A 209 -7.31 -2.06 0.28
C ARG A 209 -5.80 -2.03 0.06
N GLY A 210 -5.18 -0.90 0.41
CA GLY A 210 -3.75 -0.63 0.21
C GLY A 210 -2.81 -1.36 1.17
N GLY A 211 -3.35 -2.15 2.11
CA GLY A 211 -2.52 -2.87 3.09
C GLY A 211 -1.83 -4.11 2.52
N LEU A 212 -2.31 -4.66 1.40
CA LEU A 212 -1.79 -5.88 0.81
C LEU A 212 -2.12 -5.96 -0.68
N PHE A 213 -1.08 -5.98 -1.53
CA PHE A 213 -1.20 -6.16 -2.98
C PHE A 213 0.12 -6.65 -3.58
N GLY A 214 0.10 -7.14 -4.81
CA GLY A 214 1.32 -7.56 -5.50
C GLY A 214 1.05 -8.54 -6.64
N GLY A 215 2.13 -9.05 -7.26
CA GLY A 215 2.05 -9.94 -8.41
C GLY A 215 3.42 -10.45 -8.85
N THR A 216 3.51 -10.93 -10.09
CA THR A 216 4.79 -11.18 -10.75
C THR A 216 5.53 -9.87 -11.01
N GLY A 217 6.84 -9.92 -11.23
CA GLY A 217 7.61 -8.71 -11.57
C GLY A 217 7.05 -7.97 -12.78
N ALA A 218 6.59 -8.69 -13.80
CA ALA A 218 5.98 -8.12 -14.99
C ALA A 218 4.66 -7.40 -14.68
N ALA A 219 3.75 -8.04 -13.92
CA ALA A 219 2.48 -7.44 -13.53
C ALA A 219 2.69 -6.20 -12.63
N VAL A 220 3.69 -6.22 -11.74
CA VAL A 220 4.05 -5.06 -10.92
C VAL A 220 4.53 -3.90 -11.78
N ALA A 221 5.41 -4.16 -12.76
CA ALA A 221 5.92 -3.13 -13.65
C ALA A 221 4.80 -2.49 -14.48
N GLU A 222 3.96 -3.31 -15.12
CA GLU A 222 2.83 -2.83 -15.93
C GLU A 222 1.84 -1.97 -15.11
N VAL A 223 1.46 -2.44 -13.91
CA VAL A 223 0.56 -1.68 -13.04
C VAL A 223 1.22 -0.41 -12.52
N SER A 224 2.54 -0.41 -12.29
CA SER A 224 3.26 0.79 -11.84
C SER A 224 3.28 1.88 -12.90
N GLU A 225 3.50 1.54 -14.18
CA GLU A 225 3.44 2.50 -15.28
C GLU A 225 2.05 3.15 -15.41
N LEU A 226 0.99 2.33 -15.36
CA LEU A 226 -0.39 2.81 -15.39
C LEU A 226 -0.73 3.68 -14.16
N TYR A 227 -0.18 3.32 -13.00
CA TYR A 227 -0.39 4.04 -11.75
C TYR A 227 0.27 5.41 -11.78
N ASP A 228 1.51 5.51 -12.23
CA ASP A 228 2.24 6.78 -12.30
C ASP A 228 1.55 7.73 -13.30
N ALA A 229 1.11 7.22 -14.47
CA ALA A 229 0.36 8.01 -15.44
C ALA A 229 -1.00 8.49 -14.88
N LEU A 230 -1.72 7.62 -14.15
CA LEU A 230 -2.99 7.98 -13.51
C LEU A 230 -2.78 9.00 -12.38
N LEU A 231 -1.75 8.84 -11.56
CA LEU A 231 -1.41 9.79 -10.50
C LEU A 231 -1.12 11.17 -11.07
N ASP A 232 -0.32 11.24 -12.12
CA ASP A 232 -0.01 12.51 -12.78
C ASP A 232 -1.26 13.19 -13.34
N ASP A 233 -2.12 12.44 -13.99
CA ASP A 233 -3.36 12.95 -14.56
C ASP A 233 -4.34 13.42 -13.48
N THR A 234 -4.58 12.63 -12.44
CA THR A 234 -5.49 13.01 -11.35
C THR A 234 -5.01 14.25 -10.61
N LEU A 235 -3.70 14.36 -10.35
CA LEU A 235 -3.13 15.54 -9.70
C LEU A 235 -3.20 16.79 -10.60
N ALA A 236 -3.05 16.64 -11.91
CA ALA A 236 -3.19 17.77 -12.86
C ALA A 236 -4.62 18.33 -12.86
N HIS A 237 -5.61 17.49 -12.58
CA HIS A 237 -7.03 17.90 -12.49
C HIS A 237 -7.47 18.23 -11.04
N GLY A 238 -6.53 18.33 -10.09
CA GLY A 238 -6.83 18.67 -8.69
C GLY A 238 -7.52 17.56 -7.89
N HIS A 239 -7.44 16.32 -8.37
CA HIS A 239 -7.99 15.16 -7.67
C HIS A 239 -6.90 14.44 -6.88
N LEU A 240 -7.15 14.21 -5.60
CA LEU A 240 -6.23 13.55 -4.68
C LEU A 240 -6.98 12.57 -3.78
N GLY A 241 -6.49 11.35 -3.74
CA GLY A 241 -6.87 10.29 -2.81
C GLY A 241 -5.62 9.55 -2.32
N THR A 242 -5.79 8.33 -1.86
CA THR A 242 -4.71 7.42 -1.48
C THR A 242 -4.40 6.43 -2.61
N GLU A 243 -3.40 5.58 -2.40
CA GLU A 243 -3.11 4.45 -3.29
C GLU A 243 -4.33 3.53 -3.46
N GLU A 244 -5.19 3.43 -2.45
CA GLU A 244 -6.43 2.62 -2.52
C GLU A 244 -7.37 3.14 -3.61
N THR A 245 -7.48 4.46 -3.76
CA THR A 245 -8.30 5.08 -4.80
C THR A 245 -7.73 4.84 -6.19
N LEU A 246 -6.44 5.08 -6.39
CA LEU A 246 -5.78 4.88 -7.69
C LEU A 246 -5.82 3.41 -8.12
N LEU A 247 -5.51 2.47 -7.21
CA LEU A 247 -5.62 1.04 -7.50
C LEU A 247 -7.06 0.61 -7.77
N THR A 248 -8.06 1.26 -7.14
CA THR A 248 -9.48 1.03 -7.46
C THR A 248 -9.80 1.43 -8.89
N ILE A 249 -9.40 2.63 -9.30
CA ILE A 249 -9.61 3.12 -10.66
C ILE A 249 -8.96 2.17 -11.68
N LEU A 250 -7.71 1.79 -11.45
CA LEU A 250 -7.01 0.87 -12.36
C LEU A 250 -7.67 -0.50 -12.43
N ALA A 251 -8.12 -1.05 -11.29
CA ALA A 251 -8.79 -2.35 -11.27
C ALA A 251 -10.16 -2.34 -11.97
N HIS A 252 -10.84 -1.19 -12.03
CA HIS A 252 -12.04 -0.99 -12.84
C HIS A 252 -11.71 -0.88 -14.34
N ARG A 253 -10.70 -0.10 -14.70
CA ARG A 253 -10.31 0.15 -16.11
C ARG A 253 -9.65 -1.05 -16.77
N HIS A 254 -8.91 -1.86 -16.02
CA HIS A 254 -8.09 -2.96 -16.50
C HIS A 254 -8.43 -4.29 -15.80
N PRO A 255 -9.69 -4.77 -15.84
CA PRO A 255 -10.13 -5.94 -15.06
C PRO A 255 -9.38 -7.24 -15.41
N THR A 256 -8.81 -7.33 -16.60
CA THR A 256 -8.00 -8.49 -17.04
C THR A 256 -6.63 -8.51 -16.40
N LEU A 257 -6.06 -7.34 -16.07
CA LEU A 257 -4.75 -7.20 -15.43
C LEU A 257 -4.84 -7.46 -13.92
N PHE A 258 -6.01 -7.25 -13.32
CA PHE A 258 -6.20 -7.37 -11.88
C PHE A 258 -6.92 -8.66 -11.47
N GLN A 259 -6.41 -9.30 -10.41
CA GLN A 259 -7.14 -10.32 -9.67
C GLN A 259 -7.65 -9.73 -8.36
N ARG A 260 -8.94 -9.51 -8.27
CA ARG A 260 -9.58 -8.99 -7.07
C ARG A 260 -9.98 -10.12 -6.11
N HIS A 261 -9.60 -9.99 -4.84
CA HIS A 261 -10.10 -10.83 -3.74
C HIS A 261 -10.98 -9.98 -2.84
N CYS A 262 -12.28 -10.28 -2.85
CA CYS A 262 -13.25 -9.57 -2.04
C CYS A 262 -13.19 -10.04 -0.58
N LEU A 263 -13.04 -9.10 0.35
CA LEU A 263 -13.19 -9.33 1.78
C LEU A 263 -14.64 -9.00 2.17
N GLU A 264 -15.27 -9.88 2.95
CA GLU A 264 -16.59 -9.61 3.50
C GLU A 264 -16.47 -8.56 4.62
N GLY A 265 -16.93 -7.36 4.32
CA GLY A 265 -17.06 -6.24 5.27
C GLY A 265 -15.77 -5.44 5.49
N ASN A 266 -15.97 -4.16 5.76
CA ASN A 266 -14.93 -3.20 6.16
C ASN A 266 -14.78 -3.24 7.69
N ARG A 267 -14.32 -4.36 8.27
CA ARG A 267 -14.14 -4.54 9.72
C ARG A 267 -12.68 -4.53 10.11
#